data_e7b56207811f1722cc08949bf65042ce
#
_entry.id   e7b56207811f1722cc08949bf65042ce
#
_cell.length_a   1.000
_cell.length_b   1.000
_cell.length_c   1.000
_cell.angle_alpha   90.00
_cell.angle_beta   90.00
_cell.angle_gamma   90.00
#
_symmetry.space_group_name_H-M   'P 1'
#
loop_
_entity.id
_entity.type
_entity.pdbx_description
1 polymer ?
#
loop_
_entity_poly.entity_id
_entity_poly.type
_entity_poly.pdbx_seq_one_letter_code
_entity_poly.pdbx_strand_id
1 'polypeptide(L)'
;VLYYIENKSCSEISAHLKISESMVKYLLFKSRQILKEGMHMERTYGQQSYAPKELSLMFWGNGANRYYHLCDSKISQNILLACYNNKLTSEQISLEIGVALPYMEDQLSALCEHDLLKQDGNRYYTNIIIFTDDFSKEVHVKTAELRNRIADLLTHSIAEQETAIRNIAFYGADMGGNSFAWQMVSFVLYQAVIEILQNKIQITYSKDKFGTECFVWAVEKGDSKAWQSQFGFGIANVVNDSGDYVQFMDFPINGEMVHHYCFNRQNVANVFLDIAKRNTAHFSENDLAVAADMVRKGYVVSGENGLLVNAPVFTEEQHQMLKEMFSETAERIAGEAEALMETVIKILKNHIPSHLKRLAKDMAYLRLFEDAISAPVSILCDRKFLLPYHGEGVLPTTYVILKA
;
A
#
# COMPACT_ATOMS: atom_id res chain seq x y z
N VAL A 1 1.83 23.54 -21.99
CA VAL A 1 2.66 22.50 -22.62
C VAL A 1 3.52 21.83 -21.55
N LEU A 2 4.60 22.47 -21.03
CA LEU A 2 5.56 21.85 -20.11
C LEU A 2 4.93 21.12 -18.90
N TYR A 3 3.89 21.71 -18.29
CA TYR A 3 3.24 21.11 -17.11
C TYR A 3 2.31 19.96 -17.47
N TYR A 4 1.45 20.13 -18.49
CA TYR A 4 0.38 19.16 -18.78
C TYR A 4 0.72 18.13 -19.86
N ILE A 5 1.64 18.45 -20.74
CA ILE A 5 2.00 17.58 -21.87
C ILE A 5 3.32 16.87 -21.60
N GLU A 6 4.33 17.64 -21.14
CA GLU A 6 5.67 17.10 -20.87
C GLU A 6 5.82 16.60 -19.42
N ASN A 7 4.76 16.65 -18.63
CA ASN A 7 4.69 16.19 -17.23
C ASN A 7 5.82 16.72 -16.32
N LYS A 8 6.29 17.94 -16.60
CA LYS A 8 7.35 18.57 -15.80
C LYS A 8 6.78 19.17 -14.54
N SER A 9 7.44 18.95 -13.42
CA SER A 9 7.14 19.59 -12.13
C SER A 9 7.37 21.11 -12.22
N CYS A 10 6.75 21.88 -11.31
CA CYS A 10 7.00 23.32 -11.23
C CYS A 10 8.48 23.65 -11.01
N SER A 11 9.21 22.81 -10.31
CA SER A 11 10.65 22.94 -10.08
C SER A 11 11.45 22.76 -11.38
N GLU A 12 11.16 21.72 -12.16
CA GLU A 12 11.81 21.49 -13.46
C GLU A 12 11.49 22.58 -14.48
N ILE A 13 10.25 23.09 -14.50
CA ILE A 13 9.86 24.23 -15.33
C ILE A 13 10.61 25.50 -14.89
N SER A 14 10.73 25.72 -13.60
CA SER A 14 11.49 26.81 -13.00
C SER A 14 12.95 26.80 -13.49
N ALA A 15 13.60 25.64 -13.40
CA ALA A 15 14.97 25.45 -13.88
C ALA A 15 15.09 25.64 -15.41
N HIS A 16 14.13 25.10 -16.16
CA HIS A 16 14.13 25.17 -17.64
C HIS A 16 13.94 26.60 -18.16
N LEU A 17 13.01 27.34 -17.56
CA LEU A 17 12.68 28.71 -17.96
C LEU A 17 13.50 29.77 -17.23
N LYS A 18 14.34 29.40 -16.28
CA LYS A 18 15.15 30.30 -15.44
C LYS A 18 14.32 31.36 -14.69
N ILE A 19 13.16 30.97 -14.19
CA ILE A 19 12.27 31.80 -13.37
C ILE A 19 12.01 31.09 -12.04
N SER A 20 11.53 31.80 -11.02
CA SER A 20 11.23 31.17 -9.73
C SER A 20 10.06 30.17 -9.83
N GLU A 21 10.07 29.15 -8.98
CA GLU A 21 8.96 28.19 -8.89
C GLU A 21 7.63 28.88 -8.55
N SER A 22 7.67 29.91 -7.69
CA SER A 22 6.51 30.74 -7.38
C SER A 22 5.97 31.46 -8.62
N MET A 23 6.86 31.92 -9.51
CA MET A 23 6.46 32.52 -10.77
C MET A 23 5.83 31.50 -11.72
N VAL A 24 6.34 30.27 -11.78
CA VAL A 24 5.73 29.17 -12.55
C VAL A 24 4.30 28.91 -12.05
N LYS A 25 4.13 28.75 -10.75
CA LYS A 25 2.80 28.55 -10.11
C LYS A 25 1.85 29.72 -10.39
N TYR A 26 2.36 30.95 -10.29
CA TYR A 26 1.59 32.16 -10.61
C TYR A 26 1.16 32.22 -12.09
N LEU A 27 2.07 31.92 -13.02
CA LEU A 27 1.77 31.91 -14.45
C LEU A 27 0.76 30.82 -14.82
N LEU A 28 0.86 29.63 -14.23
CA LEU A 28 -0.13 28.57 -14.39
C LEU A 28 -1.50 28.99 -13.87
N PHE A 29 -1.55 29.59 -12.69
CA PHE A 29 -2.79 30.11 -12.10
C PHE A 29 -3.40 31.24 -12.96
N LYS A 30 -2.61 32.24 -13.34
CA LYS A 30 -3.03 33.37 -14.16
C LYS A 30 -3.53 32.92 -15.54
N SER A 31 -2.83 32.00 -16.19
CA SER A 31 -3.25 31.44 -17.49
C SER A 31 -4.59 30.72 -17.39
N ARG A 32 -4.82 29.97 -16.30
CA ARG A 32 -6.12 29.33 -16.04
C ARG A 32 -7.23 30.35 -15.81
N GLN A 33 -6.96 31.42 -15.07
CA GLN A 33 -7.93 32.50 -14.87
C GLN A 33 -8.28 33.22 -16.19
N ILE A 34 -7.29 33.59 -16.98
CA ILE A 34 -7.50 34.24 -18.28
C ILE A 34 -8.31 33.34 -19.21
N LEU A 35 -8.02 32.04 -19.25
CA LEU A 35 -8.82 31.08 -20.02
C LEU A 35 -10.26 31.01 -19.50
N LYS A 36 -10.46 31.02 -18.18
CA LYS A 36 -11.78 31.03 -17.54
C LYS A 36 -12.57 32.31 -17.87
N GLU A 37 -11.92 33.47 -17.75
CA GLU A 37 -12.55 34.78 -18.01
C GLU A 37 -12.81 35.03 -19.49
N GLY A 38 -11.91 34.59 -20.39
CA GLY A 38 -12.04 34.77 -21.85
C GLY A 38 -13.09 33.92 -22.52
N MET A 39 -13.66 32.93 -21.81
CA MET A 39 -14.60 32.00 -22.43
C MET A 39 -16.08 32.25 -22.08
N HIS A 40 -16.45 33.27 -21.33
CA HIS A 40 -17.81 33.72 -20.97
C HIS A 40 -18.98 32.70 -21.08
N MET A 41 -18.67 31.38 -20.93
CA MET A 41 -19.65 30.30 -20.95
C MET A 41 -19.73 29.68 -19.57
N GLU A 42 -20.94 29.57 -19.01
CA GLU A 42 -21.22 28.59 -17.97
C GLU A 42 -20.85 27.22 -18.53
N ARG A 43 -19.72 26.70 -18.07
CA ARG A 43 -19.23 25.41 -18.55
C ARG A 43 -19.88 24.31 -17.76
N THR A 44 -20.64 23.48 -18.44
CA THR A 44 -21.06 22.17 -17.94
C THR A 44 -19.89 21.21 -17.78
N TYR A 45 -18.77 21.50 -18.46
CA TYR A 45 -17.54 20.72 -18.48
C TYR A 45 -16.32 21.59 -18.16
N GLY A 46 -15.24 20.99 -17.73
CA GLY A 46 -13.93 21.65 -17.53
C GLY A 46 -13.57 21.91 -16.09
N GLN A 47 -14.28 21.33 -15.11
CA GLN A 47 -13.92 21.47 -13.70
C GLN A 47 -12.51 20.97 -13.43
N GLN A 48 -12.13 19.84 -13.98
CA GLN A 48 -10.79 19.25 -13.85
C GLN A 48 -9.70 20.07 -14.59
N SER A 49 -10.08 20.88 -15.58
CA SER A 49 -9.14 21.78 -16.25
C SER A 49 -8.58 22.87 -15.33
N TYR A 50 -9.32 23.23 -14.29
CA TYR A 50 -8.93 24.24 -13.31
C TYR A 50 -8.35 23.66 -12.03
N ALA A 51 -8.78 22.45 -11.66
CA ALA A 51 -8.35 21.76 -10.46
C ALA A 51 -8.07 20.28 -10.79
N PRO A 52 -6.99 20.00 -11.56
CA PRO A 52 -6.67 18.61 -11.90
C PRO A 52 -6.35 17.83 -10.64
N LYS A 53 -6.98 16.67 -10.53
CA LYS A 53 -6.78 15.75 -9.41
C LYS A 53 -5.53 14.91 -9.62
N GLU A 54 -5.05 14.31 -8.55
CA GLU A 54 -3.94 13.39 -8.56
C GLU A 54 -4.45 11.99 -8.21
N LEU A 55 -4.12 11.01 -9.04
CA LEU A 55 -4.37 9.59 -8.80
C LEU A 55 -3.08 8.82 -8.66
N SER A 56 -3.04 7.90 -7.72
CA SER A 56 -2.02 6.84 -7.68
C SER A 56 -2.64 5.53 -8.14
N LEU A 57 -2.00 4.88 -9.11
CA LEU A 57 -2.42 3.55 -9.55
C LEU A 57 -1.82 2.52 -8.61
N MET A 58 -2.67 1.62 -8.14
CA MET A 58 -2.32 0.54 -7.23
C MET A 58 -2.62 -0.80 -7.87
N PHE A 59 -1.89 -1.84 -7.45
CA PHE A 59 -2.10 -3.18 -7.95
C PHE A 59 -1.68 -4.23 -6.92
N TRP A 60 -2.32 -5.39 -7.01
CA TRP A 60 -2.04 -6.54 -6.18
C TRP A 60 -2.11 -7.81 -7.02
N GLY A 61 -1.09 -8.66 -6.91
CA GLY A 61 -0.97 -9.92 -7.66
C GLY A 61 0.22 -9.94 -8.61
N ASN A 62 0.29 -10.96 -9.45
CA ASN A 62 1.44 -11.20 -10.33
C ASN A 62 1.39 -10.33 -11.59
N GLY A 63 2.59 -9.95 -12.11
CA GLY A 63 2.72 -9.29 -13.41
C GLY A 63 2.20 -7.86 -13.49
N ALA A 64 1.99 -7.21 -12.36
CA ALA A 64 1.41 -5.87 -12.28
C ALA A 64 2.34 -4.74 -12.74
N ASN A 65 3.64 -4.99 -12.91
CA ASN A 65 4.63 -4.01 -13.34
C ASN A 65 4.32 -3.33 -14.69
N ARG A 66 3.52 -3.94 -15.56
CA ARG A 66 3.04 -3.33 -16.82
C ARG A 66 2.16 -2.10 -16.61
N TYR A 67 1.62 -1.92 -15.42
CA TYR A 67 0.73 -0.81 -15.07
C TYR A 67 1.46 0.40 -14.48
N TYR A 68 2.75 0.27 -14.10
CA TYR A 68 3.49 1.30 -13.36
C TYR A 68 3.45 2.69 -14.01
N HIS A 69 3.59 2.77 -15.33
CA HIS A 69 3.73 4.06 -16.02
C HIS A 69 2.44 4.59 -16.66
N LEU A 70 1.32 3.86 -16.54
CA LEU A 70 0.08 4.23 -17.23
C LEU A 70 -0.59 5.48 -16.65
N CYS A 71 -0.31 5.81 -15.39
CA CYS A 71 -0.87 6.96 -14.68
C CYS A 71 0.18 7.96 -14.20
N ASP A 72 1.38 7.98 -14.77
CA ASP A 72 2.41 8.97 -14.45
C ASP A 72 2.00 10.38 -14.90
N SER A 73 1.22 10.46 -15.97
CA SER A 73 0.71 11.71 -16.54
C SER A 73 -0.57 12.17 -15.84
N LYS A 74 -0.64 13.45 -15.47
CA LYS A 74 -1.88 14.07 -14.99
C LYS A 74 -3.02 13.99 -16.02
N ILE A 75 -2.71 13.88 -17.30
CA ILE A 75 -3.70 13.69 -18.35
C ILE A 75 -4.36 12.33 -18.19
N SER A 76 -3.59 11.24 -18.11
CA SER A 76 -4.10 9.88 -17.89
C SER A 76 -4.95 9.79 -16.60
N GLN A 77 -4.47 10.39 -15.52
CA GLN A 77 -5.17 10.41 -14.23
C GLN A 77 -6.54 11.11 -14.34
N ASN A 78 -6.60 12.26 -15.01
CA ASN A 78 -7.83 13.02 -15.12
C ASN A 78 -8.76 12.47 -16.22
N ILE A 79 -8.27 11.77 -17.22
CA ILE A 79 -9.12 10.97 -18.15
C ILE A 79 -9.89 9.91 -17.35
N LEU A 80 -9.20 9.15 -16.48
CA LEU A 80 -9.85 8.13 -15.66
C LEU A 80 -10.91 8.72 -14.73
N LEU A 81 -10.63 9.86 -14.10
CA LEU A 81 -11.62 10.54 -13.24
C LEU A 81 -12.81 11.08 -14.03
N ALA A 82 -12.57 11.73 -15.18
CA ALA A 82 -13.65 12.28 -16.01
C ALA A 82 -14.60 11.17 -16.49
N CYS A 83 -14.05 10.02 -16.84
CA CYS A 83 -14.80 8.87 -17.35
C CYS A 83 -15.32 7.94 -16.23
N TYR A 84 -15.13 8.25 -14.95
CA TYR A 84 -15.47 7.34 -13.85
C TYR A 84 -16.96 7.16 -13.68
N ASN A 85 -17.70 8.26 -13.56
CA ASN A 85 -19.14 8.23 -13.33
C ASN A 85 -19.95 8.42 -14.63
N ASN A 86 -19.33 8.83 -15.73
CA ASN A 86 -19.98 9.17 -16.97
C ASN A 86 -19.26 8.54 -18.16
N LYS A 87 -20.03 8.10 -19.15
CA LYS A 87 -19.49 7.72 -20.47
C LYS A 87 -19.32 8.97 -21.31
N LEU A 88 -18.09 9.34 -21.64
CA LEU A 88 -17.74 10.58 -22.36
C LEU A 88 -17.14 10.28 -23.73
N THR A 89 -17.41 11.15 -24.73
CA THR A 89 -16.67 11.13 -25.99
C THR A 89 -15.28 11.77 -25.80
N SER A 90 -14.38 11.54 -26.74
CA SER A 90 -13.05 12.16 -26.72
C SER A 90 -13.10 13.70 -26.65
N GLU A 91 -14.07 14.32 -27.36
CA GLU A 91 -14.28 15.77 -27.32
C GLU A 91 -14.77 16.23 -25.94
N GLN A 92 -15.67 15.46 -25.31
CA GLN A 92 -16.15 15.75 -23.96
C GLN A 92 -15.04 15.64 -22.92
N ILE A 93 -14.18 14.61 -23.03
CA ILE A 93 -12.99 14.45 -22.18
C ILE A 93 -12.06 15.65 -22.39
N SER A 94 -11.79 16.03 -23.64
CA SER A 94 -10.95 17.19 -23.99
C SER A 94 -11.45 18.47 -23.32
N LEU A 95 -12.77 18.71 -23.36
CA LEU A 95 -13.38 19.86 -22.69
C LEU A 95 -13.25 19.77 -21.16
N GLU A 96 -13.51 18.61 -20.57
CA GLU A 96 -13.48 18.41 -19.12
C GLU A 96 -12.09 18.64 -18.54
N ILE A 97 -11.06 18.06 -19.15
CA ILE A 97 -9.68 18.18 -18.64
C ILE A 97 -8.92 19.38 -19.20
N GLY A 98 -9.47 20.07 -20.20
CA GLY A 98 -8.88 21.27 -20.81
C GLY A 98 -7.64 21.01 -21.65
N VAL A 99 -7.54 19.81 -22.25
CA VAL A 99 -6.41 19.39 -23.11
C VAL A 99 -6.93 19.10 -24.50
N ALA A 100 -6.27 19.62 -25.53
CA ALA A 100 -6.68 19.39 -26.91
C ALA A 100 -6.54 17.91 -27.30
N LEU A 101 -7.51 17.42 -28.06
CA LEU A 101 -7.67 16.01 -28.43
C LEU A 101 -6.37 15.33 -28.95
N PRO A 102 -5.58 15.92 -29.85
CA PRO A 102 -4.36 15.28 -30.37
C PRO A 102 -3.33 14.93 -29.29
N TYR A 103 -3.36 15.62 -28.14
CA TYR A 103 -2.44 15.36 -27.03
C TYR A 103 -2.94 14.29 -26.05
N MET A 104 -4.14 13.74 -26.29
CA MET A 104 -4.75 12.72 -25.43
C MET A 104 -4.87 11.37 -26.14
N GLU A 105 -4.72 11.31 -27.46
CA GLU A 105 -4.97 10.11 -28.24
C GLU A 105 -4.12 8.92 -27.79
N ASP A 106 -2.82 9.16 -27.55
CA ASP A 106 -1.92 8.14 -27.06
C ASP A 106 -2.32 7.62 -25.67
N GLN A 107 -2.72 8.52 -24.77
CA GLN A 107 -3.15 8.16 -23.42
C GLN A 107 -4.48 7.38 -23.45
N LEU A 108 -5.44 7.81 -24.25
CA LEU A 108 -6.70 7.09 -24.44
C LEU A 108 -6.44 5.67 -24.97
N SER A 109 -5.56 5.56 -25.98
CA SER A 109 -5.16 4.28 -26.55
C SER A 109 -4.49 3.38 -25.52
N ALA A 110 -3.48 3.89 -24.79
CA ALA A 110 -2.75 3.13 -23.78
C ALA A 110 -3.65 2.65 -22.63
N LEU A 111 -4.53 3.52 -22.13
CA LEU A 111 -5.48 3.17 -21.06
C LEU A 111 -6.47 2.10 -21.52
N CYS A 112 -6.96 2.18 -22.78
CA CYS A 112 -7.83 1.16 -23.37
C CYS A 112 -7.08 -0.16 -23.63
N GLU A 113 -5.84 -0.07 -24.09
CA GLU A 113 -5.00 -1.24 -24.29
C GLU A 113 -4.79 -2.05 -23.01
N HIS A 114 -4.73 -1.40 -21.87
CA HIS A 114 -4.53 -2.05 -20.56
C HIS A 114 -5.83 -2.26 -19.76
N ASP A 115 -7.00 -2.12 -20.40
CA ASP A 115 -8.31 -2.29 -19.77
C ASP A 115 -8.62 -1.34 -18.58
N LEU A 116 -7.84 -0.30 -18.37
CA LEU A 116 -8.13 0.74 -17.37
C LEU A 116 -9.29 1.64 -17.81
N LEU A 117 -9.42 1.81 -19.11
CA LEU A 117 -10.50 2.50 -19.79
C LEU A 117 -11.14 1.54 -20.79
N LYS A 118 -12.45 1.63 -21.00
CA LYS A 118 -13.17 0.91 -22.06
C LYS A 118 -13.87 1.86 -22.97
N GLN A 119 -14.04 1.43 -24.22
CA GLN A 119 -14.77 2.15 -25.24
C GLN A 119 -16.08 1.42 -25.56
N ASP A 120 -17.18 2.18 -25.63
CA ASP A 120 -18.50 1.74 -26.03
C ASP A 120 -19.00 2.70 -27.13
N GLY A 121 -18.91 2.25 -28.38
CA GLY A 121 -19.10 3.12 -29.55
C GLY A 121 -18.03 4.22 -29.59
N ASN A 122 -18.46 5.49 -29.51
CA ASN A 122 -17.57 6.64 -29.47
C ASN A 122 -17.36 7.18 -28.03
N ARG A 123 -17.80 6.45 -27.01
CA ARG A 123 -17.73 6.87 -25.61
C ARG A 123 -16.77 6.00 -24.83
N TYR A 124 -16.05 6.64 -23.90
CA TYR A 124 -15.12 6.00 -22.98
C TYR A 124 -15.68 5.99 -21.56
N TYR A 125 -15.36 4.95 -20.81
CA TYR A 125 -15.68 4.84 -19.39
C TYR A 125 -14.58 4.07 -18.65
N THR A 126 -14.34 4.47 -17.40
CA THR A 126 -13.31 3.86 -16.54
C THR A 126 -13.72 2.48 -16.10
N ASN A 127 -12.82 1.51 -16.24
CA ASN A 127 -13.06 0.10 -15.97
C ASN A 127 -12.35 -0.43 -14.72
N ILE A 128 -11.77 0.47 -13.92
CA ILE A 128 -11.19 0.15 -12.62
C ILE A 128 -11.90 0.93 -11.51
N ILE A 129 -11.82 0.41 -10.28
CA ILE A 129 -12.33 1.14 -9.12
C ILE A 129 -11.36 2.28 -8.79
N ILE A 130 -11.91 3.46 -8.49
CA ILE A 130 -11.19 4.59 -7.94
C ILE A 130 -11.69 4.80 -6.52
N PHE A 131 -10.80 4.70 -5.54
CA PHE A 131 -11.06 5.15 -4.18
C PHE A 131 -10.94 6.67 -4.16
N THR A 132 -12.07 7.34 -4.31
CA THR A 132 -12.15 8.80 -4.30
C THR A 132 -11.88 9.36 -2.91
N ASP A 133 -11.56 10.65 -2.81
CA ASP A 133 -11.37 11.33 -1.51
C ASP A 133 -12.64 11.26 -0.66
N ASP A 134 -13.82 11.49 -1.26
CA ASP A 134 -15.12 11.39 -0.57
C ASP A 134 -15.38 9.96 -0.03
N PHE A 135 -15.08 8.93 -0.82
CA PHE A 135 -15.17 7.54 -0.37
C PHE A 135 -14.24 7.30 0.83
N SER A 136 -12.97 7.69 0.71
CA SER A 136 -11.97 7.49 1.77
C SER A 136 -12.35 8.22 3.05
N LYS A 137 -12.89 9.44 2.94
CA LYS A 137 -13.43 10.21 4.07
C LYS A 137 -14.60 9.50 4.74
N GLU A 138 -15.56 9.01 3.96
CA GLU A 138 -16.73 8.31 4.51
C GLU A 138 -16.32 7.02 5.23
N VAL A 139 -15.40 6.23 4.65
CA VAL A 139 -14.84 5.05 5.30
C VAL A 139 -14.15 5.45 6.61
N HIS A 140 -13.28 6.47 6.57
CA HIS A 140 -12.55 6.93 7.77
C HIS A 140 -13.49 7.25 8.92
N VAL A 141 -14.57 7.97 8.66
CA VAL A 141 -15.55 8.37 9.69
C VAL A 141 -16.36 7.18 10.19
N LYS A 142 -16.90 6.36 9.27
CA LYS A 142 -17.84 5.28 9.63
C LYS A 142 -17.16 4.05 10.23
N THR A 143 -15.86 3.88 10.05
CA THR A 143 -15.11 2.75 10.60
C THR A 143 -14.21 3.10 11.78
N ALA A 144 -14.21 4.35 12.23
CA ALA A 144 -13.34 4.85 13.29
C ALA A 144 -13.44 4.01 14.58
N GLU A 145 -14.64 3.65 15.01
CA GLU A 145 -14.86 2.85 16.21
C GLU A 145 -14.30 1.43 16.08
N LEU A 146 -14.52 0.77 14.93
CA LEU A 146 -13.98 -0.57 14.66
C LEU A 146 -12.44 -0.57 14.72
N ARG A 147 -11.80 0.41 14.09
CA ARG A 147 -10.32 0.55 14.11
C ARG A 147 -9.78 0.82 15.51
N ASN A 148 -10.48 1.63 16.30
CA ASN A 148 -10.10 1.85 17.70
C ASN A 148 -10.21 0.57 18.53
N ARG A 149 -11.26 -0.24 18.35
CA ARG A 149 -11.40 -1.55 19.05
C ARG A 149 -10.27 -2.51 18.68
N ILE A 150 -9.85 -2.55 17.42
CA ILE A 150 -8.67 -3.34 17.01
C ILE A 150 -7.42 -2.87 17.76
N ALA A 151 -7.18 -1.55 17.82
CA ALA A 151 -6.04 -0.98 18.55
C ALA A 151 -6.10 -1.29 20.06
N ASP A 152 -7.30 -1.24 20.67
CA ASP A 152 -7.51 -1.57 22.08
C ASP A 152 -7.21 -3.05 22.37
N LEU A 153 -7.69 -3.96 21.51
CA LEU A 153 -7.42 -5.40 21.62
C LEU A 153 -5.92 -5.71 21.54
N LEU A 154 -5.22 -5.07 20.61
CA LEU A 154 -3.77 -5.22 20.47
C LEU A 154 -3.04 -4.74 21.73
N THR A 155 -3.32 -3.50 22.17
CA THR A 155 -2.67 -2.91 23.34
C THR A 155 -2.84 -3.78 24.57
N HIS A 156 -4.07 -4.19 24.85
CA HIS A 156 -4.41 -4.97 26.05
C HIS A 156 -3.74 -6.35 26.04
N SER A 157 -3.93 -7.10 24.95
CA SER A 157 -3.42 -8.46 24.85
C SER A 157 -1.88 -8.52 24.88
N ILE A 158 -1.20 -7.60 24.21
CA ILE A 158 0.28 -7.57 24.20
C ILE A 158 0.82 -7.22 25.59
N ALA A 159 0.22 -6.23 26.27
CA ALA A 159 0.67 -5.83 27.60
C ALA A 159 0.45 -6.94 28.65
N GLU A 160 -0.66 -7.64 28.59
CA GLU A 160 -0.95 -8.75 29.52
C GLU A 160 -0.03 -9.94 29.33
N GLN A 161 0.37 -10.23 28.09
CA GLN A 161 1.09 -11.44 27.75
C GLN A 161 2.60 -11.27 27.65
N GLU A 162 3.14 -10.03 27.73
CA GLU A 162 4.54 -9.74 27.48
C GLU A 162 5.50 -10.67 28.26
N THR A 163 5.29 -10.84 29.56
CA THR A 163 6.15 -11.67 30.40
C THR A 163 6.10 -13.14 29.96
N ALA A 164 4.92 -13.67 29.67
CA ALA A 164 4.77 -15.05 29.21
C ALA A 164 5.39 -15.28 27.83
N ILE A 165 5.24 -14.32 26.92
CA ILE A 165 5.85 -14.36 25.57
C ILE A 165 7.38 -14.39 25.65
N ARG A 166 7.95 -13.52 26.49
CA ARG A 166 9.41 -13.49 26.69
C ARG A 166 9.95 -14.78 27.26
N ASN A 167 9.18 -15.48 28.07
CA ASN A 167 9.51 -16.79 28.65
C ASN A 167 9.50 -17.95 27.63
N ILE A 168 8.98 -17.74 26.40
CA ILE A 168 9.17 -18.72 25.30
C ILE A 168 10.63 -18.84 24.92
N ALA A 169 11.46 -17.87 25.27
CA ALA A 169 12.91 -17.88 25.11
C ALA A 169 13.38 -18.09 23.65
N PHE A 170 12.68 -17.47 22.68
CA PHE A 170 13.12 -17.42 21.30
C PHE A 170 14.30 -16.45 21.12
N TYR A 171 15.07 -16.59 20.03
CA TYR A 171 16.12 -15.61 19.74
C TYR A 171 15.53 -14.21 19.53
N GLY A 172 16.01 -13.25 20.29
CA GLY A 172 15.51 -11.86 20.31
C GLY A 172 14.38 -11.61 21.32
N ALA A 173 14.04 -12.58 22.20
CA ALA A 173 13.02 -12.38 23.25
C ALA A 173 13.36 -11.27 24.24
N ASP A 174 14.64 -10.90 24.36
CA ASP A 174 15.19 -9.81 25.19
C ASP A 174 15.17 -8.44 24.50
N MET A 175 14.62 -8.34 23.28
CA MET A 175 14.52 -7.08 22.55
C MET A 175 13.85 -6.00 23.38
N GLY A 176 14.23 -4.72 23.14
CA GLY A 176 13.64 -3.56 23.82
C GLY A 176 12.12 -3.46 23.65
N GLY A 177 11.46 -2.84 24.61
CA GLY A 177 9.98 -2.79 24.68
C GLY A 177 9.31 -2.28 23.41
N ASN A 178 9.87 -1.26 22.74
CA ASN A 178 9.31 -0.75 21.50
C ASN A 178 9.43 -1.77 20.33
N SER A 179 10.60 -2.41 20.18
CA SER A 179 10.78 -3.46 19.18
C SER A 179 9.85 -4.64 19.45
N PHE A 180 9.69 -5.03 20.71
CA PHE A 180 8.74 -6.07 21.13
C PHE A 180 7.31 -5.71 20.74
N ALA A 181 6.86 -4.48 21.05
CA ALA A 181 5.52 -4.02 20.70
C ALA A 181 5.28 -4.05 19.19
N TRP A 182 6.23 -3.55 18.37
CA TRP A 182 6.15 -3.62 16.91
C TRP A 182 6.02 -5.04 16.38
N GLN A 183 6.84 -5.96 16.91
CA GLN A 183 6.82 -7.38 16.50
C GLN A 183 5.48 -8.04 16.84
N MET A 184 4.98 -7.82 18.07
CA MET A 184 3.73 -8.48 18.50
C MET A 184 2.51 -7.88 17.80
N VAL A 185 2.46 -6.57 17.59
CA VAL A 185 1.40 -5.94 16.79
C VAL A 185 1.36 -6.53 15.39
N SER A 186 2.51 -6.61 14.73
CA SER A 186 2.62 -7.21 13.39
C SER A 186 2.18 -8.67 13.37
N PHE A 187 2.64 -9.44 14.34
CA PHE A 187 2.33 -10.87 14.46
C PHE A 187 0.81 -11.11 14.61
N VAL A 188 0.16 -10.40 15.55
CA VAL A 188 -1.27 -10.57 15.82
C VAL A 188 -2.12 -10.11 14.64
N LEU A 189 -1.76 -8.99 14.00
CA LEU A 189 -2.47 -8.51 12.82
C LEU A 189 -2.32 -9.48 11.64
N TYR A 190 -1.13 -10.07 11.45
CA TYR A 190 -0.93 -11.10 10.44
C TYR A 190 -1.84 -12.31 10.69
N GLN A 191 -1.83 -12.84 11.91
CA GLN A 191 -2.66 -13.97 12.28
C GLN A 191 -4.15 -13.67 12.08
N ALA A 192 -4.63 -12.51 12.52
CA ALA A 192 -6.03 -12.12 12.45
C ALA A 192 -6.53 -11.90 11.01
N VAL A 193 -5.81 -11.08 10.25
CA VAL A 193 -6.28 -10.60 8.94
C VAL A 193 -5.87 -11.55 7.83
N ILE A 194 -4.64 -12.06 7.86
CA ILE A 194 -4.11 -12.90 6.78
C ILE A 194 -4.43 -14.38 7.02
N GLU A 195 -4.17 -14.93 8.19
CA GLU A 195 -4.39 -16.36 8.40
C GLU A 195 -5.86 -16.67 8.68
N ILE A 196 -6.54 -15.94 9.57
CA ILE A 196 -7.92 -16.26 9.95
C ILE A 196 -8.91 -15.70 8.93
N LEU A 197 -8.90 -14.39 8.69
CA LEU A 197 -9.94 -13.75 7.89
C LEU A 197 -9.79 -14.11 6.40
N GLN A 198 -8.59 -14.16 5.86
CA GLN A 198 -8.36 -14.53 4.45
C GLN A 198 -8.88 -15.95 4.15
N ASN A 199 -8.70 -16.89 5.06
CA ASN A 199 -9.22 -18.26 4.91
C ASN A 199 -10.76 -18.31 4.91
N LYS A 200 -11.44 -17.36 5.57
CA LYS A 200 -12.91 -17.23 5.55
C LYS A 200 -13.42 -16.56 4.27
N ILE A 201 -12.64 -15.66 3.70
CA ILE A 201 -13.02 -14.84 2.55
C ILE A 201 -12.42 -15.46 1.29
N GLN A 202 -13.25 -16.18 0.53
CA GLN A 202 -12.83 -16.64 -0.79
C GLN A 202 -12.77 -15.45 -1.75
N ILE A 203 -11.56 -15.06 -2.14
CA ILE A 203 -11.30 -14.02 -3.12
C ILE A 203 -10.89 -14.69 -4.42
N THR A 204 -11.53 -14.28 -5.48
CA THR A 204 -11.21 -14.77 -6.82
C THR A 204 -10.51 -13.66 -7.59
N TYR A 205 -9.21 -13.82 -7.81
CA TYR A 205 -8.47 -12.92 -8.70
C TYR A 205 -9.03 -13.07 -10.11
N SER A 206 -9.52 -11.95 -10.65
CA SER A 206 -9.86 -11.90 -12.07
C SER A 206 -8.58 -11.86 -12.90
N LYS A 207 -8.55 -12.62 -14.00
CA LYS A 207 -7.46 -12.48 -14.96
C LYS A 207 -7.65 -11.18 -15.74
N ASP A 208 -6.57 -10.43 -15.87
CA ASP A 208 -6.52 -9.32 -16.80
C ASP A 208 -6.52 -9.82 -18.25
N LYS A 209 -6.58 -8.91 -19.21
CA LYS A 209 -6.57 -9.31 -20.64
C LYS A 209 -5.28 -10.02 -21.08
N PHE A 210 -4.22 -9.96 -20.29
CA PHE A 210 -2.95 -10.64 -20.55
C PHE A 210 -2.86 -12.00 -19.86
N GLY A 211 -3.95 -12.45 -19.22
CA GLY A 211 -4.04 -13.74 -18.52
C GLY A 211 -3.41 -13.74 -17.14
N THR A 212 -3.05 -12.57 -16.60
CA THR A 212 -2.41 -12.42 -15.30
C THR A 212 -3.45 -12.20 -14.20
N GLU A 213 -3.31 -12.93 -13.09
CA GLU A 213 -4.16 -12.77 -11.93
C GLU A 213 -3.70 -11.59 -11.09
N CYS A 214 -4.35 -10.44 -11.29
CA CYS A 214 -4.07 -9.24 -10.51
C CYS A 214 -5.30 -8.34 -10.40
N PHE A 215 -5.32 -7.53 -9.32
CA PHE A 215 -6.22 -6.40 -9.19
C PHE A 215 -5.49 -5.11 -9.51
N VAL A 216 -6.17 -4.22 -10.21
CA VAL A 216 -5.71 -2.85 -10.47
C VAL A 216 -6.81 -1.88 -10.03
N TRP A 217 -6.44 -0.88 -9.27
CA TRP A 217 -7.34 0.19 -8.84
C TRP A 217 -6.58 1.51 -8.75
N ALA A 218 -7.28 2.60 -8.59
CA ALA A 218 -6.65 3.89 -8.36
C ALA A 218 -7.12 4.50 -7.04
N VAL A 219 -6.31 5.42 -6.52
CA VAL A 219 -6.59 6.18 -5.31
C VAL A 219 -6.44 7.64 -5.61
N GLU A 220 -7.48 8.42 -5.35
CA GLU A 220 -7.43 9.87 -5.44
C GLU A 220 -6.69 10.42 -4.23
N LYS A 221 -5.72 11.31 -4.49
CA LYS A 221 -5.01 12.02 -3.44
C LYS A 221 -5.88 13.17 -2.94
N GLY A 222 -6.34 13.04 -1.71
CA GLY A 222 -7.14 14.06 -1.03
C GLY A 222 -6.31 15.17 -0.40
N ASP A 223 -6.99 16.19 0.11
CA ASP A 223 -6.36 17.33 0.79
C ASP A 223 -6.03 17.02 2.25
N SER A 224 -6.65 16.02 2.85
CA SER A 224 -6.49 15.67 4.25
C SER A 224 -5.58 14.48 4.48
N LYS A 225 -4.58 14.66 5.34
CA LYS A 225 -3.72 13.54 5.78
C LYS A 225 -4.47 12.52 6.64
N ALA A 226 -5.61 12.87 7.24
CA ALA A 226 -6.34 12.01 8.18
C ALA A 226 -6.95 10.77 7.52
N TRP A 227 -7.35 10.85 6.24
CA TRP A 227 -7.86 9.72 5.47
C TRP A 227 -7.10 9.49 4.16
N GLN A 228 -6.00 10.21 3.95
CA GLN A 228 -5.08 9.85 2.87
C GLN A 228 -4.66 8.42 3.11
N SER A 229 -4.96 7.62 2.11
CA SER A 229 -4.57 6.24 2.09
C SER A 229 -3.07 6.12 2.31
N GLN A 230 -2.69 5.40 3.33
CA GLN A 230 -1.30 5.02 3.57
C GLN A 230 -0.97 3.80 2.69
N PHE A 231 -1.26 3.90 1.38
CA PHE A 231 -0.97 2.85 0.44
C PHE A 231 0.52 2.63 0.32
N GLY A 232 0.92 1.43 0.49
CA GLY A 232 2.29 0.98 0.51
C GLY A 232 2.42 -0.23 1.40
N PHE A 233 1.36 -1.03 1.48
CA PHE A 233 1.39 -2.27 2.21
C PHE A 233 2.01 -3.37 1.36
N GLY A 234 2.98 -4.08 1.92
CA GLY A 234 3.54 -5.29 1.35
C GLY A 234 3.58 -6.37 2.41
N ILE A 235 3.25 -7.59 2.02
CA ILE A 235 3.39 -8.76 2.86
C ILE A 235 4.01 -9.86 2.04
N ALA A 236 4.99 -10.53 2.60
CA ALA A 236 5.54 -11.74 2.00
C ALA A 236 6.00 -12.74 3.06
N ASN A 237 5.92 -13.97 2.64
CA ASN A 237 6.45 -15.13 3.31
C ASN A 237 7.36 -15.82 2.31
N VAL A 238 8.67 -15.63 2.44
CA VAL A 238 9.67 -16.18 1.50
C VAL A 238 10.28 -17.43 2.11
N VAL A 239 9.99 -18.55 1.47
CA VAL A 239 10.36 -19.90 1.93
C VAL A 239 11.58 -20.38 1.16
N ASN A 240 12.56 -21.01 1.84
CA ASN A 240 13.67 -21.71 1.20
C ASN A 240 13.34 -23.20 0.96
N ASP A 241 14.25 -23.93 0.31
CA ASP A 241 14.07 -25.34 0.01
C ASP A 241 13.96 -26.24 1.25
N SER A 242 14.49 -25.79 2.40
CA SER A 242 14.39 -26.49 3.70
C SER A 242 13.06 -26.23 4.41
N GLY A 243 12.25 -25.34 3.88
CA GLY A 243 10.97 -24.93 4.47
C GLY A 243 11.11 -23.85 5.56
N ASP A 244 12.31 -23.34 5.84
CA ASP A 244 12.50 -22.16 6.68
C ASP A 244 11.94 -20.95 5.94
N TYR A 245 11.43 -19.96 6.67
CA TYR A 245 10.93 -18.78 6.01
C TYR A 245 11.14 -17.50 6.81
N VAL A 246 11.25 -16.40 6.08
CA VAL A 246 11.18 -15.05 6.60
C VAL A 246 9.83 -14.48 6.31
N GLN A 247 9.15 -14.05 7.36
CA GLN A 247 7.87 -13.33 7.31
C GLN A 247 8.13 -11.86 7.52
N PHE A 248 7.51 -11.01 6.69
CA PHE A 248 7.52 -9.58 6.93
C PHE A 248 6.20 -8.91 6.51
N MET A 249 5.93 -7.79 7.14
CA MET A 249 4.84 -6.88 6.79
C MET A 249 5.41 -5.47 6.62
N ASP A 250 5.28 -4.92 5.39
CA ASP A 250 5.63 -3.54 5.12
C ASP A 250 4.39 -2.67 5.16
N PHE A 251 4.39 -1.68 6.01
CA PHE A 251 3.39 -0.62 6.03
C PHE A 251 4.03 0.70 6.48
N PRO A 252 3.42 1.85 6.17
CA PRO A 252 4.00 3.13 6.53
C PRO A 252 4.12 3.28 8.04
N ILE A 253 5.32 3.63 8.48
CA ILE A 253 5.59 4.01 9.85
C ILE A 253 5.98 5.50 9.82
N ASN A 254 5.23 6.35 10.51
CA ASN A 254 5.42 7.81 10.49
C ASN A 254 5.36 8.46 9.10
N GLY A 255 4.59 7.86 8.18
CA GLY A 255 4.49 8.32 6.80
C GLY A 255 5.64 7.89 5.90
N GLU A 256 6.58 7.10 6.40
CA GLU A 256 7.66 6.48 5.63
C GLU A 256 7.48 4.96 5.59
N MET A 257 7.74 4.36 4.44
CA MET A 257 7.72 2.90 4.30
C MET A 257 8.99 2.30 4.89
N VAL A 258 8.82 1.33 5.78
CA VAL A 258 9.91 0.43 6.17
C VAL A 258 10.03 -0.63 5.08
N HIS A 259 10.98 -0.46 4.16
CA HIS A 259 11.10 -1.32 2.99
C HIS A 259 11.85 -2.61 3.29
N HIS A 260 11.14 -3.73 3.32
CA HIS A 260 11.71 -5.07 3.36
C HIS A 260 11.76 -5.75 1.97
N TYR A 261 11.66 -4.99 0.89
CA TYR A 261 11.63 -5.50 -0.49
C TYR A 261 12.86 -6.35 -0.87
N CYS A 262 13.97 -6.19 -0.16
CA CYS A 262 15.13 -7.06 -0.38
C CYS A 262 14.76 -8.54 -0.17
N PHE A 263 13.90 -8.87 0.77
CA PHE A 263 13.50 -10.26 1.03
C PHE A 263 12.59 -10.87 -0.04
N ASN A 264 11.99 -10.09 -0.93
CA ASN A 264 11.29 -10.62 -2.10
C ASN A 264 12.21 -11.28 -3.14
N ARG A 265 13.52 -11.15 -2.97
CA ARG A 265 14.50 -11.85 -3.80
C ARG A 265 14.93 -13.13 -3.08
N GLN A 266 14.68 -14.29 -3.70
CA GLN A 266 14.95 -15.60 -3.10
C GLN A 266 16.39 -15.74 -2.61
N ASN A 267 17.37 -15.32 -3.40
CA ASN A 267 18.78 -15.37 -3.01
C ASN A 267 19.08 -14.54 -1.75
N VAL A 268 18.44 -13.38 -1.61
CA VAL A 268 18.61 -12.51 -0.44
C VAL A 268 17.96 -13.14 0.79
N ALA A 269 16.75 -13.66 0.63
CA ALA A 269 16.06 -14.37 1.71
C ALA A 269 16.86 -15.62 2.15
N ASN A 270 17.40 -16.39 1.23
CA ASN A 270 18.22 -17.56 1.55
C ASN A 270 19.45 -17.18 2.40
N VAL A 271 20.21 -16.15 2.00
CA VAL A 271 21.34 -15.65 2.80
C VAL A 271 20.90 -15.22 4.19
N PHE A 272 19.77 -14.54 4.33
CA PHE A 272 19.25 -14.14 5.64
C PHE A 272 18.85 -15.33 6.52
N LEU A 273 18.21 -16.36 5.93
CA LEU A 273 17.83 -17.59 6.61
C LEU A 273 19.06 -18.42 7.03
N ASP A 274 20.09 -18.48 6.18
CA ASP A 274 21.35 -19.16 6.52
C ASP A 274 22.09 -18.45 7.67
N ILE A 275 22.07 -17.12 7.71
CA ILE A 275 22.60 -16.37 8.86
C ILE A 275 21.76 -16.66 10.11
N ALA A 276 20.44 -16.72 10.02
CA ALA A 276 19.58 -17.08 11.14
C ALA A 276 19.88 -18.47 11.71
N LYS A 277 20.23 -19.43 10.85
CA LYS A 277 20.69 -20.78 11.22
C LYS A 277 22.14 -20.83 11.68
N ARG A 278 22.90 -19.74 11.55
CA ARG A 278 24.37 -19.72 11.77
C ARG A 278 25.14 -20.64 10.83
N ASN A 279 24.61 -20.87 9.64
CA ASN A 279 25.18 -21.75 8.61
C ASN A 279 25.80 -20.92 7.47
N THR A 280 26.86 -20.20 7.76
CA THR A 280 27.51 -19.26 6.82
C THR A 280 28.79 -19.80 6.19
N ALA A 281 29.24 -21.02 6.55
CA ALA A 281 30.51 -21.59 6.11
C ALA A 281 30.58 -21.89 4.59
N HIS A 282 29.43 -22.01 3.92
CA HIS A 282 29.30 -22.28 2.49
C HIS A 282 29.13 -21.04 1.63
N PHE A 283 29.13 -19.84 2.22
CA PHE A 283 28.86 -18.59 1.50
C PHE A 283 29.86 -18.35 0.37
N SER A 284 29.32 -18.13 -0.82
CA SER A 284 30.07 -17.65 -1.97
C SER A 284 30.43 -16.16 -1.81
N GLU A 285 31.29 -15.65 -2.70
CA GLU A 285 31.57 -14.20 -2.76
C GLU A 285 30.30 -13.35 -2.94
N ASN A 286 29.32 -13.83 -3.72
CA ASN A 286 28.04 -13.15 -3.91
C ASN A 286 27.22 -13.14 -2.61
N ASP A 287 27.18 -14.25 -1.86
CA ASP A 287 26.45 -14.32 -0.59
C ASP A 287 27.07 -13.39 0.46
N LEU A 288 28.42 -13.33 0.50
CA LEU A 288 29.13 -12.38 1.36
C LEU A 288 28.85 -10.94 0.99
N ALA A 289 28.72 -10.60 -0.31
CA ALA A 289 28.32 -9.26 -0.76
C ALA A 289 26.89 -8.93 -0.34
N VAL A 290 25.95 -9.88 -0.46
CA VAL A 290 24.57 -9.72 0.02
C VAL A 290 24.55 -9.53 1.54
N ALA A 291 25.28 -10.34 2.30
CA ALA A 291 25.38 -10.22 3.75
C ALA A 291 25.98 -8.86 4.18
N ALA A 292 26.99 -8.37 3.48
CA ALA A 292 27.59 -7.05 3.73
C ALA A 292 26.57 -5.90 3.45
N ASP A 293 25.74 -6.04 2.42
CA ASP A 293 24.65 -5.08 2.17
C ASP A 293 23.60 -5.10 3.29
N MET A 294 23.26 -6.29 3.80
CA MET A 294 22.34 -6.44 4.94
C MET A 294 22.91 -5.82 6.22
N VAL A 295 24.19 -5.93 6.47
CA VAL A 295 24.86 -5.26 7.62
C VAL A 295 24.77 -3.75 7.48
N ARG A 296 25.02 -3.19 6.28
CA ARG A 296 24.88 -1.76 6.03
C ARG A 296 23.46 -1.23 6.25
N LYS A 297 22.45 -2.06 6.00
CA LYS A 297 21.02 -1.73 6.15
C LYS A 297 20.46 -2.04 7.54
N GLY A 298 21.29 -2.58 8.44
CA GLY A 298 20.83 -2.94 9.77
C GLY A 298 19.98 -4.22 9.87
N TYR A 299 19.89 -5.02 8.80
CA TYR A 299 19.15 -6.29 8.81
C TYR A 299 19.93 -7.41 9.48
N VAL A 300 21.25 -7.28 9.47
CA VAL A 300 22.20 -8.20 10.09
C VAL A 300 23.16 -7.37 10.93
N VAL A 301 23.58 -7.89 12.07
CA VAL A 301 24.59 -7.30 12.93
C VAL A 301 25.80 -8.22 13.03
N SER A 302 26.99 -7.64 13.25
CA SER A 302 28.20 -8.40 13.52
C SER A 302 28.28 -8.69 15.01
N GLY A 303 28.24 -9.97 15.40
CA GLY A 303 28.45 -10.42 16.76
C GLY A 303 29.83 -11.00 16.97
N GLU A 304 30.17 -11.34 18.21
CA GLU A 304 31.46 -11.99 18.56
C GLU A 304 31.71 -13.31 17.81
N ASN A 305 30.63 -14.05 17.53
CA ASN A 305 30.69 -15.38 16.89
C ASN A 305 30.17 -15.34 15.42
N GLY A 306 30.29 -14.20 14.73
CA GLY A 306 29.89 -14.06 13.34
C GLY A 306 28.64 -13.19 13.14
N LEU A 307 27.99 -13.35 12.00
CA LEU A 307 26.79 -12.59 11.61
C LEU A 307 25.54 -13.08 12.35
N LEU A 308 24.71 -12.16 12.79
CA LEU A 308 23.43 -12.41 13.47
C LEU A 308 22.33 -11.64 12.77
N VAL A 309 21.18 -12.26 12.58
CA VAL A 309 19.98 -11.54 12.07
C VAL A 309 19.47 -10.56 13.13
N ASN A 310 19.06 -9.38 12.69
CA ASN A 310 18.47 -8.36 13.55
C ASN A 310 16.94 -8.48 13.55
N ALA A 311 16.44 -9.70 13.74
CA ALA A 311 15.02 -10.04 13.77
C ALA A 311 14.79 -11.22 14.72
N PRO A 312 13.60 -11.38 15.32
CA PRO A 312 13.25 -12.57 16.08
C PRO A 312 13.36 -13.84 15.24
N VAL A 313 13.87 -14.92 15.85
CA VAL A 313 13.91 -16.23 15.23
C VAL A 313 13.18 -17.24 16.11
N PHE A 314 12.19 -17.89 15.55
CA PHE A 314 11.36 -18.90 16.20
C PHE A 314 11.65 -20.28 15.63
N THR A 315 11.59 -21.30 16.45
CA THR A 315 11.28 -22.66 15.98
C THR A 315 9.79 -22.77 15.64
N GLU A 316 9.40 -23.81 14.90
CA GLU A 316 7.97 -24.07 14.62
C GLU A 316 7.16 -24.19 15.93
N GLU A 317 7.71 -24.87 16.95
CA GLU A 317 7.05 -25.02 18.24
C GLU A 317 6.86 -23.67 18.95
N GLN A 318 7.89 -22.84 19.02
CA GLN A 318 7.80 -21.51 19.62
C GLN A 318 6.81 -20.60 18.88
N HIS A 319 6.79 -20.67 17.55
CA HIS A 319 5.84 -19.95 16.73
C HIS A 319 4.41 -20.41 16.99
N GLN A 320 4.19 -21.71 17.09
CA GLN A 320 2.87 -22.29 17.41
C GLN A 320 2.40 -21.88 18.82
N MET A 321 3.28 -21.92 19.81
CA MET A 321 2.96 -21.42 21.17
C MET A 321 2.54 -19.96 21.14
N LEU A 322 3.24 -19.11 20.39
CA LEU A 322 2.88 -17.70 20.25
C LEU A 322 1.53 -17.51 19.57
N LYS A 323 1.23 -18.31 18.55
CA LYS A 323 -0.09 -18.30 17.87
C LYS A 323 -1.24 -18.69 18.83
N GLU A 324 -1.01 -19.69 19.66
CA GLU A 324 -1.99 -20.15 20.64
C GLU A 324 -2.26 -19.09 21.71
N MET A 325 -1.22 -18.41 22.19
CA MET A 325 -1.35 -17.32 23.15
C MET A 325 -2.21 -16.16 22.64
N PHE A 326 -2.12 -15.85 21.35
CA PHE A 326 -2.86 -14.77 20.73
C PHE A 326 -4.16 -15.23 20.03
N SER A 327 -4.50 -16.51 20.05
CA SER A 327 -5.61 -17.06 19.25
C SER A 327 -6.95 -16.35 19.49
N GLU A 328 -7.33 -16.15 20.75
CA GLU A 328 -8.58 -15.45 21.11
C GLU A 328 -8.56 -13.99 20.62
N THR A 329 -7.45 -13.29 20.83
CA THR A 329 -7.29 -11.90 20.39
C THR A 329 -7.35 -11.80 18.87
N ALA A 330 -6.67 -12.69 18.16
CA ALA A 330 -6.65 -12.72 16.70
C ALA A 330 -8.04 -13.03 16.13
N GLU A 331 -8.81 -13.96 16.72
CA GLU A 331 -10.19 -14.23 16.32
C GLU A 331 -11.11 -13.01 16.53
N ARG A 332 -10.98 -12.32 17.65
CA ARG A 332 -11.74 -11.09 17.93
C ARG A 332 -11.40 -9.99 16.93
N ILE A 333 -10.11 -9.78 16.64
CA ILE A 333 -9.67 -8.79 15.63
C ILE A 333 -10.17 -9.20 14.24
N ALA A 334 -10.14 -10.49 13.88
CA ALA A 334 -10.69 -10.98 12.61
C ALA A 334 -12.20 -10.68 12.51
N GLY A 335 -12.95 -10.81 13.59
CA GLY A 335 -14.36 -10.42 13.66
C GLY A 335 -14.60 -8.92 13.46
N GLU A 336 -13.79 -8.06 14.08
CA GLU A 336 -13.84 -6.61 13.87
C GLU A 336 -13.47 -6.23 12.42
N ALA A 337 -12.45 -6.88 11.85
CA ALA A 337 -12.04 -6.68 10.46
C ALA A 337 -13.11 -7.15 9.46
N GLU A 338 -13.83 -8.24 9.75
CA GLU A 338 -14.97 -8.69 8.95
C GLU A 338 -16.11 -7.65 8.96
N ALA A 339 -16.48 -7.14 10.14
CA ALA A 339 -17.50 -6.09 10.29
C ALA A 339 -17.08 -4.79 9.57
N LEU A 340 -15.79 -4.47 9.63
CA LEU A 340 -15.19 -3.34 8.90
C LEU A 340 -15.33 -3.54 7.39
N MET A 341 -14.97 -4.73 6.86
CA MET A 341 -15.12 -5.07 5.44
C MET A 341 -16.57 -4.95 4.97
N GLU A 342 -17.53 -5.45 5.74
CA GLU A 342 -18.96 -5.30 5.40
C GLU A 342 -19.39 -3.84 5.32
N THR A 343 -18.89 -3.01 6.23
CA THR A 343 -19.15 -1.56 6.24
C THR A 343 -18.55 -0.91 4.98
N VAL A 344 -17.30 -1.25 4.65
CA VAL A 344 -16.62 -0.75 3.44
C VAL A 344 -17.36 -1.18 2.16
N ILE A 345 -17.84 -2.44 2.07
CA ILE A 345 -18.63 -2.91 0.93
C ILE A 345 -19.89 -2.05 0.72
N LYS A 346 -20.61 -1.73 1.80
CA LYS A 346 -21.83 -0.91 1.74
C LYS A 346 -21.52 0.51 1.24
N ILE A 347 -20.48 1.13 1.79
CA ILE A 347 -20.03 2.47 1.38
C ILE A 347 -19.57 2.42 -0.09
N LEU A 348 -18.71 1.48 -0.43
CA LEU A 348 -18.12 1.38 -1.77
C LEU A 348 -19.19 1.24 -2.86
N LYS A 349 -20.24 0.43 -2.63
CA LYS A 349 -21.35 0.26 -3.59
C LYS A 349 -22.10 1.56 -3.90
N ASN A 350 -22.02 2.56 -3.02
CA ASN A 350 -22.63 3.88 -3.24
C ASN A 350 -21.70 4.84 -4.01
N HIS A 351 -20.39 4.59 -3.97
CA HIS A 351 -19.37 5.46 -4.58
C HIS A 351 -18.87 4.97 -5.95
N ILE A 352 -19.19 3.75 -6.34
CA ILE A 352 -18.66 3.17 -7.59
C ILE A 352 -19.74 3.07 -8.67
N PRO A 353 -19.35 3.19 -9.94
CA PRO A 353 -20.24 2.98 -11.08
C PRO A 353 -20.89 1.60 -11.07
N SER A 354 -22.10 1.50 -11.62
CA SER A 354 -22.91 0.26 -11.57
C SER A 354 -22.20 -0.96 -12.16
N HIS A 355 -21.44 -0.80 -13.23
CA HIS A 355 -20.71 -1.89 -13.90
C HIS A 355 -19.55 -2.44 -13.07
N LEU A 356 -19.05 -1.69 -12.06
CA LEU A 356 -17.96 -2.09 -11.17
C LEU A 356 -18.45 -2.71 -9.85
N LYS A 357 -19.77 -2.64 -9.55
CA LYS A 357 -20.31 -3.11 -8.25
C LYS A 357 -20.03 -4.58 -7.96
N ARG A 358 -19.82 -5.42 -8.97
CA ARG A 358 -19.42 -6.81 -8.81
C ARG A 358 -18.06 -6.98 -8.13
N LEU A 359 -17.16 -5.98 -8.25
CA LEU A 359 -15.80 -5.98 -7.67
C LEU A 359 -15.77 -5.45 -6.21
N ALA A 360 -16.90 -4.99 -5.69
CA ALA A 360 -16.94 -4.31 -4.39
C ALA A 360 -16.43 -5.18 -3.23
N LYS A 361 -16.70 -6.50 -3.25
CA LYS A 361 -16.22 -7.43 -2.22
C LYS A 361 -14.69 -7.56 -2.26
N ASP A 362 -14.15 -7.79 -3.44
CA ASP A 362 -12.71 -8.00 -3.62
C ASP A 362 -11.92 -6.72 -3.30
N MET A 363 -12.46 -5.57 -3.72
CA MET A 363 -11.83 -4.27 -3.42
C MET A 363 -11.93 -3.89 -1.94
N ALA A 364 -13.02 -4.22 -1.27
CA ALA A 364 -13.15 -4.02 0.17
C ALA A 364 -12.17 -4.92 0.96
N TYR A 365 -11.89 -6.13 0.48
CA TYR A 365 -10.85 -6.98 1.07
C TYR A 365 -9.47 -6.36 0.92
N LEU A 366 -9.10 -5.89 -0.27
CA LEU A 366 -7.81 -5.20 -0.46
C LEU A 366 -7.69 -3.96 0.43
N ARG A 367 -8.80 -3.26 0.66
CA ARG A 367 -8.86 -2.12 1.58
C ARG A 367 -8.62 -2.50 3.04
N LEU A 368 -8.85 -3.76 3.44
CA LEU A 368 -8.58 -4.22 4.82
C LEU A 368 -7.11 -4.07 5.23
N PHE A 369 -6.18 -4.20 4.30
CA PHE A 369 -4.76 -3.98 4.60
C PHE A 369 -4.50 -2.56 5.11
N GLU A 370 -5.29 -1.60 4.65
CA GLU A 370 -5.25 -0.25 5.18
C GLU A 370 -6.10 -0.10 6.44
N ASP A 371 -7.36 -0.48 6.38
CA ASP A 371 -8.34 -0.15 7.41
C ASP A 371 -8.23 -1.03 8.66
N ALA A 372 -7.80 -2.29 8.53
CA ALA A 372 -7.66 -3.23 9.65
C ALA A 372 -6.20 -3.45 10.10
N ILE A 373 -5.21 -2.99 9.32
CA ILE A 373 -3.79 -3.12 9.67
C ILE A 373 -3.16 -1.72 9.84
N SER A 374 -2.98 -0.97 8.75
CA SER A 374 -2.25 0.30 8.82
C SER A 374 -2.93 1.37 9.69
N ALA A 375 -4.26 1.45 9.64
CA ALA A 375 -4.99 2.44 10.44
C ALA A 375 -4.94 2.16 11.95
N PRO A 376 -5.17 0.92 12.46
CA PRO A 376 -4.91 0.60 13.87
C PRO A 376 -3.47 0.85 14.31
N VAL A 377 -2.48 0.54 13.45
CA VAL A 377 -1.07 0.85 13.75
C VAL A 377 -0.84 2.35 13.89
N SER A 378 -1.43 3.18 13.00
CA SER A 378 -1.38 4.64 13.14
C SER A 378 -1.99 5.12 14.46
N ILE A 379 -3.12 4.54 14.87
CA ILE A 379 -3.74 4.84 16.18
C ILE A 379 -2.81 4.49 17.34
N LEU A 380 -2.11 3.34 17.25
CA LEU A 380 -1.14 2.92 18.27
C LEU A 380 0.08 3.86 18.34
N CYS A 381 0.51 4.41 17.19
CA CYS A 381 1.56 5.44 17.13
C CYS A 381 1.08 6.75 17.78
N ASP A 382 -0.12 7.22 17.47
CA ASP A 382 -0.72 8.43 18.05
C ASP A 382 -0.87 8.32 19.57
N ARG A 383 -1.20 7.12 20.06
CA ARG A 383 -1.30 6.80 21.50
C ARG A 383 0.05 6.57 22.17
N LYS A 384 1.17 6.60 21.41
CA LYS A 384 2.53 6.33 21.88
C LYS A 384 2.73 4.92 22.45
N PHE A 385 1.88 3.98 22.08
CA PHE A 385 2.11 2.55 22.34
C PHE A 385 3.21 2.01 21.43
N LEU A 386 3.23 2.47 20.18
CA LEU A 386 4.32 2.26 19.23
C LEU A 386 5.07 3.58 19.05
N LEU A 387 6.37 3.57 19.34
CA LEU A 387 7.22 4.73 19.05
C LEU A 387 7.81 4.62 17.64
N PRO A 388 8.15 5.75 17.00
CA PRO A 388 8.76 5.77 15.69
C PRO A 388 9.99 4.85 15.60
N TYR A 389 10.11 4.12 14.48
CA TYR A 389 11.30 3.35 14.16
C TYR A 389 12.25 4.22 13.33
N HIS A 390 13.49 4.37 13.82
CA HIS A 390 14.51 5.21 13.19
C HIS A 390 15.67 4.41 12.58
N GLY A 391 15.47 3.12 12.30
CA GLY A 391 16.52 2.26 11.71
C GLY A 391 17.47 1.67 12.74
N GLU A 392 17.27 1.90 14.02
CA GLU A 392 18.08 1.35 15.11
C GLU A 392 17.33 0.21 15.81
N GLY A 393 18.07 -0.83 16.20
CA GLY A 393 17.51 -1.99 16.91
C GLY A 393 16.91 -3.05 15.98
N VAL A 394 16.11 -3.93 16.56
CA VAL A 394 15.48 -5.06 15.85
C VAL A 394 14.56 -4.55 14.75
N LEU A 395 14.64 -5.17 13.56
CA LEU A 395 13.73 -4.88 12.45
C LEU A 395 12.27 -4.93 12.92
N PRO A 396 11.50 -3.88 12.74
CA PRO A 396 10.07 -3.95 13.05
C PRO A 396 9.39 -4.88 12.04
N THR A 397 8.37 -5.62 12.48
CA THR A 397 7.50 -6.37 11.57
C THR A 397 8.12 -7.51 10.75
N THR A 398 9.36 -7.93 11.09
CA THR A 398 10.07 -9.02 10.40
C THR A 398 10.47 -10.08 11.41
N TYR A 399 10.21 -11.35 11.11
CA TYR A 399 10.68 -12.48 11.89
C TYR A 399 10.99 -13.70 11.02
N VAL A 400 11.78 -14.62 11.58
CA VAL A 400 12.19 -15.87 10.93
C VAL A 400 11.55 -17.05 11.65
N ILE A 401 11.15 -18.06 10.89
CA ILE A 401 10.75 -19.36 11.41
C ILE A 401 11.66 -20.43 10.80
N LEU A 402 12.30 -21.17 11.68
CA LEU A 402 13.17 -22.28 11.30
C LEU A 402 12.41 -23.60 11.47
N LYS A 403 12.41 -24.40 10.41
CA LYS A 403 11.95 -25.77 10.43
C LYS A 403 12.98 -26.68 11.10
N ALA A 404 12.49 -27.70 11.79
CA ALA A 404 13.31 -28.69 12.48
C ALA A 404 14.11 -29.57 11.50
#